data_ae8cf1b4696d8271e16b109194de0b01
#
_entry.id   ae8cf1b4696d8271e16b109194de0b01
#
_cell.length_a   1.000
_cell.length_b   1.000
_cell.length_c   1.000
_cell.angle_alpha   90.00
_cell.angle_beta   90.00
_cell.angle_gamma   90.00
#
_symmetry.space_group_name_H-M   'P 1'
#
loop_
_entity.id
_entity.type
_entity.pdbx_description
1 polymer ?
#
loop_
_entity_poly.entity_id
_entity_poly.type
_entity_poly.pdbx_seq_one_letter_code
_entity_poly.pdbx_strand_id
1 'polypeptide(L)'
;MLRRLATICVPILAVVLPLPAFAAEDSVREHSQRPGRAESPSTLRDRLFDLMHMRDLAENGGAIPLEARVLNTEEREAHRLETVELRVTSGRVIQAVLAVPLDAKGPMPAVVAIHGHGGGRMTPFDPEQTMYKLFGSELAKRGFVVISTDVGRHEVYEEGRTLMGERLWDLMRCVDYLRSRTDVDGARIGSAGLSLGGEMAMWLGAMDPRLAATVSAGFLTYMDQMEQNHCMCWKFDGLRDLVDFPDIYAMIAPRPLQCQNGLQEPPTQFTPELARKALLEIVPAYRALGVPGNIELIVHEGGHEIALEPLVRFLEKHLSAEK
;
A
#
# COMPACT_ATOMS: atom_id res chain seq x y z
N MET A 1 18.93 46.34 -21.98
CA MET A 1 19.17 45.96 -20.58
C MET A 1 18.12 44.94 -20.15
N LEU A 2 18.35 43.62 -20.38
CA LEU A 2 17.49 42.56 -19.94
C LEU A 2 18.00 42.03 -18.58
N ARG A 3 17.24 42.22 -17.54
CA ARG A 3 17.50 41.59 -16.23
C ARG A 3 17.07 40.10 -16.25
N ARG A 4 18.04 39.21 -16.15
CA ARG A 4 17.81 37.79 -15.92
C ARG A 4 17.32 37.62 -14.46
N LEU A 5 16.08 37.14 -14.26
CA LEU A 5 15.59 36.64 -12.99
C LEU A 5 16.21 35.26 -12.76
N ALA A 6 17.06 35.15 -11.75
CA ALA A 6 17.59 33.88 -11.30
C ALA A 6 16.50 33.18 -10.44
N THR A 7 16.01 32.07 -10.90
CA THR A 7 15.13 31.18 -10.12
C THR A 7 16.00 30.52 -9.06
N ILE A 8 15.80 30.90 -7.80
CA ILE A 8 16.43 30.24 -6.66
C ILE A 8 15.68 28.94 -6.40
N CYS A 9 16.29 27.83 -6.76
CA CYS A 9 15.83 26.50 -6.40
C CYS A 9 16.18 26.28 -4.92
N VAL A 10 15.19 26.35 -4.03
CA VAL A 10 15.36 26.00 -2.61
C VAL A 10 15.37 24.47 -2.53
N PRO A 11 16.43 23.84 -2.02
CA PRO A 11 16.43 22.38 -1.85
C PRO A 11 15.39 21.99 -0.81
N ILE A 12 14.45 21.10 -1.17
CA ILE A 12 13.53 20.46 -0.25
C ILE A 12 14.37 19.57 0.68
N LEU A 13 14.60 20.06 1.89
CA LEU A 13 15.28 19.30 2.93
C LEU A 13 14.27 18.28 3.49
N ALA A 14 14.33 17.05 2.97
CA ALA A 14 13.69 15.92 3.64
C ALA A 14 14.43 15.70 4.96
N VAL A 15 13.84 16.14 6.07
CA VAL A 15 14.41 15.96 7.40
C VAL A 15 14.20 14.51 7.81
N VAL A 16 15.18 13.66 7.57
CA VAL A 16 15.33 12.39 8.28
C VAL A 16 15.75 12.75 9.70
N LEU A 17 14.78 12.96 10.58
CA LEU A 17 15.08 13.23 12.00
C LEU A 17 15.61 11.95 12.64
N PRO A 18 16.75 12.01 13.36
CA PRO A 18 17.11 10.93 14.27
C PRO A 18 15.99 10.80 15.31
N LEU A 19 15.57 9.56 15.60
CA LEU A 19 14.54 9.25 16.58
C LEU A 19 14.94 9.88 17.92
N PRO A 20 14.17 10.85 18.48
CA PRO A 20 14.45 11.36 19.80
C PRO A 20 14.22 10.24 20.83
N ALA A 21 15.09 10.16 21.82
CA ALA A 21 14.86 9.39 23.02
C ALA A 21 13.74 10.06 23.83
N PHE A 22 12.49 9.69 23.55
CA PHE A 22 11.34 10.15 24.30
C PHE A 22 10.94 9.11 25.36
N ALA A 23 10.74 9.59 26.57
CA ALA A 23 10.09 8.86 27.66
C ALA A 23 8.61 8.62 27.31
N ALA A 24 8.32 7.46 26.74
CA ALA A 24 6.97 7.01 26.38
C ALA A 24 6.68 5.67 27.08
N GLU A 25 6.99 5.57 28.39
CA GLU A 25 6.87 4.26 29.07
C GLU A 25 5.43 3.87 29.44
N ASP A 26 4.51 4.82 29.64
CA ASP A 26 3.20 4.49 30.17
C ASP A 26 2.12 4.18 29.10
N SER A 27 2.16 4.79 27.92
CA SER A 27 1.20 4.50 26.86
C SER A 27 1.54 3.23 26.03
N VAL A 28 2.79 2.80 26.04
CA VAL A 28 3.25 1.59 25.36
C VAL A 28 2.80 0.32 26.10
N ARG A 29 2.56 0.39 27.42
CA ARG A 29 2.19 -0.77 28.24
C ARG A 29 0.77 -1.28 27.99
N GLU A 30 -0.22 -0.42 27.77
CA GLU A 30 -1.60 -0.83 27.49
C GLU A 30 -1.74 -1.56 26.15
N HIS A 31 -0.94 -1.18 25.15
CA HIS A 31 -0.96 -1.80 23.82
C HIS A 31 -0.14 -3.09 23.73
N SER A 32 0.68 -3.42 24.73
CA SER A 32 1.59 -4.59 24.71
C SER A 32 0.90 -5.96 24.95
N GLN A 33 -0.39 -5.99 25.26
CA GLN A 33 -1.09 -7.22 25.69
C GLN A 33 -1.93 -7.91 24.59
N ARG A 34 -1.89 -7.43 23.34
CA ARG A 34 -2.67 -8.08 22.26
C ARG A 34 -2.05 -9.42 21.89
N PRO A 35 -2.87 -10.50 21.82
CA PRO A 35 -2.36 -11.87 21.57
C PRO A 35 -1.54 -11.99 20.29
N GLY A 36 -1.94 -11.31 19.20
CA GLY A 36 -1.26 -11.35 17.91
C GLY A 36 0.16 -10.82 17.94
N ARG A 37 0.49 -9.92 18.86
CA ARG A 37 1.83 -9.32 18.98
C ARG A 37 2.91 -10.31 19.43
N ALA A 38 2.53 -11.36 20.13
CA ALA A 38 3.43 -12.42 20.59
C ALA A 38 3.62 -13.54 19.55
N GLU A 39 2.86 -13.54 18.48
CA GLU A 39 2.86 -14.58 17.47
C GLU A 39 3.93 -14.32 16.38
N SER A 40 4.36 -15.38 15.70
CA SER A 40 5.17 -15.20 14.49
C SER A 40 4.33 -14.56 13.39
N PRO A 41 4.95 -13.78 12.47
CA PRO A 41 4.21 -13.19 11.33
C PRO A 41 3.47 -14.23 10.47
N SER A 42 3.97 -15.46 10.37
CA SER A 42 3.28 -16.53 9.62
C SER A 42 2.03 -17.01 10.36
N THR A 43 2.13 -17.27 11.67
CA THR A 43 0.99 -17.69 12.50
C THR A 43 -0.10 -16.62 12.53
N LEU A 44 0.30 -15.36 12.71
CA LEU A 44 -0.61 -14.23 12.71
C LEU A 44 -1.32 -14.05 11.35
N ARG A 45 -0.59 -14.23 10.25
CA ARG A 45 -1.14 -14.20 8.89
C ARG A 45 -2.21 -15.27 8.71
N ASP A 46 -1.94 -16.48 9.17
CA ASP A 46 -2.89 -17.58 9.11
C ASP A 46 -4.18 -17.28 9.88
N ARG A 47 -4.08 -16.75 11.09
CA ARG A 47 -5.24 -16.33 11.88
C ARG A 47 -6.04 -15.20 11.22
N LEU A 48 -5.35 -14.23 10.62
CA LEU A 48 -6.00 -13.14 9.88
C LEU A 48 -6.74 -13.64 8.64
N PHE A 49 -6.19 -14.63 7.92
CA PHE A 49 -6.92 -15.27 6.82
C PHE A 49 -8.19 -15.99 7.30
N ASP A 50 -8.14 -16.63 8.48
CA ASP A 50 -9.33 -17.24 9.07
C ASP A 50 -10.39 -16.19 9.44
N LEU A 51 -10.00 -15.10 10.11
CA LEU A 51 -10.92 -14.03 10.49
C LEU A 51 -11.52 -13.29 9.27
N MET A 52 -10.76 -13.19 8.18
CA MET A 52 -11.25 -12.62 6.92
C MET A 52 -12.10 -13.60 6.10
N HIS A 53 -12.26 -14.84 6.55
CA HIS A 53 -12.91 -15.94 5.84
C HIS A 53 -12.28 -16.22 4.46
N MET A 54 -10.93 -16.25 4.41
CA MET A 54 -10.14 -16.40 3.20
C MET A 54 -9.18 -17.58 3.21
N ARG A 55 -9.19 -18.43 4.23
CA ARG A 55 -8.23 -19.54 4.36
C ARG A 55 -8.19 -20.43 3.11
N ASP A 56 -9.35 -20.79 2.61
CA ASP A 56 -9.49 -21.63 1.40
C ASP A 56 -8.88 -20.98 0.16
N LEU A 57 -9.04 -19.66 0.00
CA LEU A 57 -8.44 -18.91 -1.11
C LEU A 57 -6.92 -18.78 -0.93
N ALA A 58 -6.45 -18.54 0.30
CA ALA A 58 -5.02 -18.45 0.58
C ALA A 58 -4.29 -19.77 0.28
N GLU A 59 -4.92 -20.91 0.58
CA GLU A 59 -4.35 -22.24 0.36
C GLU A 59 -4.50 -22.73 -1.08
N ASN A 60 -5.64 -22.49 -1.70
CA ASN A 60 -6.00 -23.14 -2.98
C ASN A 60 -6.32 -22.16 -4.12
N GLY A 61 -6.52 -20.88 -3.80
CA GLY A 61 -6.96 -19.88 -4.78
C GLY A 61 -5.96 -19.63 -5.91
N GLY A 62 -4.68 -19.88 -5.69
CA GLY A 62 -3.64 -19.81 -6.72
C GLY A 62 -3.83 -20.80 -7.86
N ALA A 63 -4.57 -21.89 -7.63
CA ALA A 63 -4.94 -22.86 -8.68
C ALA A 63 -6.09 -22.37 -9.60
N ILE A 64 -6.82 -21.33 -9.22
CA ILE A 64 -7.88 -20.72 -10.04
C ILE A 64 -7.21 -19.96 -11.20
N PRO A 65 -7.44 -20.35 -12.47
CA PRO A 65 -6.88 -19.64 -13.61
C PRO A 65 -7.33 -18.18 -13.64
N LEU A 66 -6.41 -17.26 -13.92
CA LEU A 66 -6.73 -15.82 -14.01
C LEU A 66 -7.67 -15.49 -15.18
N GLU A 67 -7.64 -16.29 -16.23
CA GLU A 67 -8.41 -16.06 -17.47
C GLU A 67 -8.34 -14.58 -17.93
N ALA A 68 -7.14 -14.01 -17.82
CA ALA A 68 -6.91 -12.61 -18.06
C ALA A 68 -7.26 -12.21 -19.50
N ARG A 69 -8.06 -11.14 -19.64
CA ARG A 69 -8.51 -10.66 -20.93
C ARG A 69 -8.38 -9.14 -21.00
N VAL A 70 -7.64 -8.63 -21.97
CA VAL A 70 -7.60 -7.20 -22.27
C VAL A 70 -8.90 -6.80 -22.96
N LEU A 71 -9.61 -5.86 -22.36
CA LEU A 71 -10.91 -5.36 -22.84
C LEU A 71 -10.75 -4.10 -23.69
N ASN A 72 -9.79 -3.25 -23.33
CA ASN A 72 -9.52 -1.98 -23.99
C ASN A 72 -8.05 -1.59 -23.82
N THR A 73 -7.52 -0.81 -24.76
CA THR A 73 -6.19 -0.22 -24.70
C THR A 73 -6.26 1.24 -25.12
N GLU A 74 -5.68 2.11 -24.32
CA GLU A 74 -5.54 3.55 -24.56
C GLU A 74 -4.07 3.93 -24.54
N GLU A 75 -3.55 4.51 -25.62
CA GLU A 75 -2.17 5.01 -25.66
C GLU A 75 -2.09 6.40 -25.02
N ARG A 76 -1.06 6.59 -24.19
CA ARG A 76 -0.63 7.87 -23.62
C ARG A 76 0.81 8.15 -23.99
N GLU A 77 1.30 9.35 -23.68
CA GLU A 77 2.63 9.82 -24.12
C GLU A 77 3.79 8.85 -23.79
N ALA A 78 3.80 8.28 -22.58
CA ALA A 78 4.90 7.44 -22.10
C ALA A 78 4.50 6.00 -21.74
N HIS A 79 3.23 5.69 -21.74
CA HIS A 79 2.70 4.37 -21.40
C HIS A 79 1.36 4.12 -22.08
N ARG A 80 0.96 2.86 -22.21
CA ARG A 80 -0.40 2.51 -22.57
C ARG A 80 -1.18 2.08 -21.33
N LEU A 81 -2.46 2.40 -21.28
CA LEU A 81 -3.39 1.88 -20.27
C LEU A 81 -4.16 0.71 -20.89
N GLU A 82 -4.10 -0.44 -20.24
CA GLU A 82 -4.87 -1.63 -20.60
C GLU A 82 -5.97 -1.83 -19.54
N THR A 83 -7.24 -1.84 -19.93
CA THR A 83 -8.29 -2.35 -19.05
C THR A 83 -8.32 -3.86 -19.19
N VAL A 84 -8.08 -4.57 -18.09
CA VAL A 84 -8.05 -6.03 -18.06
C VAL A 84 -9.14 -6.58 -17.15
N GLU A 85 -9.73 -7.70 -17.56
CA GLU A 85 -10.62 -8.50 -16.73
C GLU A 85 -9.85 -9.70 -16.20
N LEU A 86 -9.98 -9.97 -14.91
CA LEU A 86 -9.29 -11.06 -14.21
C LEU A 86 -10.30 -11.91 -13.45
N ARG A 87 -10.22 -13.23 -13.57
CA ARG A 87 -10.93 -14.14 -12.68
C ARG A 87 -10.23 -14.19 -11.32
N VAL A 88 -10.97 -13.90 -10.26
CA VAL A 88 -10.43 -13.88 -8.88
C VAL A 88 -10.90 -15.07 -8.06
N THR A 89 -12.13 -15.55 -8.29
CA THR A 89 -12.66 -16.80 -7.73
C THR A 89 -13.34 -17.61 -8.81
N SER A 90 -13.86 -18.78 -8.50
CA SER A 90 -14.64 -19.58 -9.47
C SER A 90 -15.91 -18.86 -9.94
N GLY A 91 -16.47 -17.98 -9.11
CA GLY A 91 -17.73 -17.27 -9.38
C GLY A 91 -17.57 -15.78 -9.70
N ARG A 92 -16.37 -15.18 -9.51
CA ARG A 92 -16.20 -13.73 -9.59
C ARG A 92 -15.04 -13.30 -10.49
N VAL A 93 -15.26 -12.22 -11.22
CA VAL A 93 -14.25 -11.52 -12.01
C VAL A 93 -14.16 -10.07 -11.54
N ILE A 94 -12.99 -9.46 -11.72
CA ILE A 94 -12.76 -8.03 -11.48
C ILE A 94 -12.23 -7.37 -12.74
N GLN A 95 -12.32 -6.04 -12.79
CA GLN A 95 -11.60 -5.24 -13.76
C GLN A 95 -10.46 -4.50 -13.08
N ALA A 96 -9.33 -4.45 -13.76
CA ALA A 96 -8.16 -3.67 -13.36
C ALA A 96 -7.69 -2.80 -14.53
N VAL A 97 -6.98 -1.73 -14.21
CA VAL A 97 -6.26 -0.90 -15.19
C VAL A 97 -4.78 -1.12 -15.00
N LEU A 98 -4.10 -1.42 -16.09
CA LEU A 98 -2.66 -1.65 -16.14
C LEU A 98 -2.00 -0.56 -16.96
N ALA A 99 -1.05 0.17 -16.38
CA ALA A 99 -0.18 1.07 -17.13
C ALA A 99 1.13 0.33 -17.47
N VAL A 100 1.41 0.22 -18.77
CA VAL A 100 2.61 -0.46 -19.29
C VAL A 100 3.49 0.56 -20.00
N PRO A 101 4.75 0.76 -19.58
CA PRO A 101 5.71 1.64 -20.27
C PRO A 101 5.88 1.29 -21.74
N LEU A 102 5.97 2.29 -22.62
CA LEU A 102 6.16 2.05 -24.06
C LEU A 102 7.60 1.65 -24.41
N ASP A 103 8.59 2.16 -23.67
CA ASP A 103 10.03 1.97 -23.95
C ASP A 103 10.66 0.83 -23.10
N ALA A 104 9.89 -0.17 -22.73
CA ALA A 104 10.34 -1.28 -21.89
C ALA A 104 11.49 -2.08 -22.53
N LYS A 105 12.57 -2.28 -21.75
CA LYS A 105 13.71 -3.13 -22.13
C LYS A 105 13.88 -4.27 -21.10
N GLY A 106 13.24 -5.39 -21.33
CA GLY A 106 13.30 -6.55 -20.43
C GLY A 106 12.23 -6.53 -19.31
N PRO A 107 12.28 -7.48 -18.39
CA PRO A 107 11.34 -7.55 -17.29
C PRO A 107 11.45 -6.34 -16.34
N MET A 108 10.33 -5.65 -16.14
CA MET A 108 10.21 -4.41 -15.38
C MET A 108 9.81 -4.67 -13.93
N PRO A 109 10.17 -3.79 -12.98
CA PRO A 109 9.52 -3.76 -11.67
C PRO A 109 8.04 -3.39 -11.83
N ALA A 110 7.21 -3.77 -10.85
CA ALA A 110 5.80 -3.47 -10.90
C ALA A 110 5.26 -2.94 -9.56
N VAL A 111 4.14 -2.22 -9.62
CA VAL A 111 3.47 -1.66 -8.43
C VAL A 111 1.96 -1.89 -8.52
N VAL A 112 1.38 -2.39 -7.42
CA VAL A 112 -0.06 -2.36 -7.20
C VAL A 112 -0.41 -0.99 -6.63
N ALA A 113 -1.06 -0.14 -7.44
CA ALA A 113 -1.46 1.22 -7.09
C ALA A 113 -2.90 1.22 -6.58
N ILE A 114 -3.12 1.68 -5.35
CA ILE A 114 -4.39 1.49 -4.65
C ILE A 114 -5.02 2.84 -4.31
N HIS A 115 -6.27 3.04 -4.75
CA HIS A 115 -7.04 4.25 -4.50
C HIS A 115 -7.71 4.25 -3.12
N GLY A 116 -8.08 5.44 -2.63
CA GLY A 116 -8.83 5.66 -1.40
C GLY A 116 -10.36 5.63 -1.59
N HIS A 117 -11.09 5.97 -0.54
CA HIS A 117 -12.55 6.11 -0.59
C HIS A 117 -12.99 7.10 -1.68
N GLY A 118 -14.09 6.80 -2.34
CA GLY A 118 -14.65 7.61 -3.41
C GLY A 118 -13.89 7.57 -4.74
N GLY A 119 -12.73 6.88 -4.78
CA GLY A 119 -11.97 6.63 -6.00
C GLY A 119 -12.37 5.33 -6.69
N GLY A 120 -11.64 5.01 -7.76
CA GLY A 120 -11.75 3.76 -8.51
C GLY A 120 -10.41 3.41 -9.17
N ARG A 121 -10.36 2.31 -9.89
CA ARG A 121 -9.14 1.80 -10.55
C ARG A 121 -8.42 2.80 -11.46
N MET A 122 -9.12 3.84 -11.95
CA MET A 122 -8.51 4.91 -12.76
C MET A 122 -7.83 6.00 -11.92
N THR A 123 -8.18 6.13 -10.64
CA THR A 123 -7.71 7.21 -9.75
C THR A 123 -6.19 7.45 -9.77
N PRO A 124 -5.31 6.42 -9.75
CA PRO A 124 -3.86 6.65 -9.80
C PRO A 124 -3.37 7.26 -11.13
N PHE A 125 -4.21 7.28 -12.16
CA PHE A 125 -3.92 7.72 -13.53
C PHE A 125 -4.74 8.93 -13.96
N ASP A 126 -5.60 9.48 -13.09
CA ASP A 126 -6.55 10.54 -13.37
C ASP A 126 -5.99 11.90 -12.91
N PRO A 127 -5.77 12.87 -13.83
CA PRO A 127 -5.26 14.20 -13.49
C PRO A 127 -6.23 15.02 -12.63
N GLU A 128 -7.53 14.70 -12.62
CA GLU A 128 -8.51 15.39 -11.78
C GLU A 128 -8.39 14.99 -10.30
N GLN A 129 -7.80 13.85 -10.03
CA GLN A 129 -7.55 13.32 -8.69
C GLN A 129 -6.24 13.88 -8.10
N THR A 130 -6.21 15.19 -7.87
CA THR A 130 -4.98 15.96 -7.56
C THR A 130 -4.24 15.47 -6.31
N MET A 131 -4.93 14.91 -5.31
CA MET A 131 -4.31 14.34 -4.10
C MET A 131 -3.45 13.11 -4.39
N TYR A 132 -3.69 12.43 -5.51
CA TYR A 132 -2.90 11.27 -5.93
C TYR A 132 -1.69 11.64 -6.78
N LYS A 133 -1.56 12.90 -7.23
CA LYS A 133 -0.40 13.40 -8.01
C LYS A 133 -0.07 12.53 -9.22
N LEU A 134 -1.07 11.85 -9.82
CA LEU A 134 -0.88 10.92 -10.95
C LEU A 134 0.17 9.82 -10.67
N PHE A 135 0.34 9.39 -9.40
CA PHE A 135 1.47 8.54 -9.03
C PHE A 135 1.58 7.24 -9.85
N GLY A 136 0.46 6.69 -10.32
CA GLY A 136 0.47 5.53 -11.20
C GLY A 136 1.09 5.83 -12.56
N SER A 137 0.71 6.96 -13.19
CA SER A 137 1.30 7.43 -14.46
C SER A 137 2.78 7.82 -14.28
N GLU A 138 3.11 8.47 -13.16
CA GLU A 138 4.49 8.89 -12.86
C GLU A 138 5.43 7.70 -12.65
N LEU A 139 4.96 6.63 -12.03
CA LEU A 139 5.71 5.37 -11.91
C LEU A 139 5.87 4.70 -13.28
N ALA A 140 4.80 4.68 -14.11
CA ALA A 140 4.89 4.12 -15.46
C ALA A 140 5.91 4.86 -16.35
N LYS A 141 5.99 6.20 -16.28
CA LYS A 141 7.02 6.99 -16.97
C LYS A 141 8.46 6.63 -16.54
N ARG A 142 8.62 6.03 -15.34
CA ARG A 142 9.91 5.58 -14.78
C ARG A 142 10.19 4.10 -14.99
N GLY A 143 9.40 3.45 -15.84
CA GLY A 143 9.61 2.06 -16.23
C GLY A 143 8.99 1.03 -15.29
N PHE A 144 8.03 1.40 -14.45
CA PHE A 144 7.25 0.46 -13.67
C PHE A 144 5.99 0.03 -14.44
N VAL A 145 5.66 -1.25 -14.41
CA VAL A 145 4.30 -1.71 -14.72
C VAL A 145 3.41 -1.42 -13.52
N VAL A 146 2.30 -0.71 -13.71
CA VAL A 146 1.43 -0.31 -12.60
C VAL A 146 0.04 -0.86 -12.80
N ILE A 147 -0.49 -1.61 -11.82
CA ILE A 147 -1.86 -2.14 -11.84
C ILE A 147 -2.70 -1.53 -10.73
N SER A 148 -3.96 -1.22 -11.04
CA SER A 148 -4.94 -0.74 -10.08
C SER A 148 -6.30 -1.41 -10.29
N THR A 149 -6.98 -1.77 -9.20
CA THR A 149 -8.35 -2.31 -9.21
C THR A 149 -9.22 -1.61 -8.18
N ASP A 150 -10.53 -1.83 -8.24
CA ASP A 150 -11.49 -1.18 -7.36
C ASP A 150 -11.48 -1.81 -5.96
N VAL A 151 -11.24 -0.98 -4.92
CA VAL A 151 -11.30 -1.38 -3.50
C VAL A 151 -12.30 -0.56 -2.68
N GLY A 152 -12.94 0.45 -3.29
CA GLY A 152 -13.79 1.42 -2.58
C GLY A 152 -15.22 0.95 -2.28
N ARG A 153 -15.65 -0.18 -2.80
CA ARG A 153 -16.99 -0.73 -2.56
C ARG A 153 -17.22 -1.07 -1.09
N HIS A 154 -18.49 -1.12 -0.66
CA HIS A 154 -18.91 -1.48 0.70
C HIS A 154 -19.77 -2.76 0.73
N GLU A 155 -20.07 -3.34 -0.41
CA GLU A 155 -20.79 -4.59 -0.54
C GLU A 155 -19.84 -5.79 -0.56
N VAL A 156 -20.26 -6.88 0.09
CA VAL A 156 -19.65 -8.20 -0.04
C VAL A 156 -20.36 -8.92 -1.19
N TYR A 157 -19.63 -9.49 -2.11
CA TYR A 157 -20.18 -10.12 -3.32
C TYR A 157 -20.35 -11.64 -3.20
N GLU A 158 -19.57 -12.27 -2.34
CA GLU A 158 -19.58 -13.73 -2.17
C GLU A 158 -20.04 -14.07 -0.74
N GLU A 159 -21.08 -14.90 -0.64
CA GLU A 159 -21.58 -15.33 0.64
C GLU A 159 -20.48 -15.99 1.51
N GLY A 160 -20.47 -15.70 2.78
CA GLY A 160 -19.49 -16.23 3.73
C GLY A 160 -18.13 -15.52 3.72
N ARG A 161 -17.92 -14.49 2.90
CA ARG A 161 -16.71 -13.66 2.89
C ARG A 161 -16.86 -12.42 3.79
N THR A 162 -15.74 -11.78 4.07
CA THR A 162 -15.73 -10.41 4.62
C THR A 162 -15.38 -9.41 3.53
N LEU A 163 -15.78 -8.16 3.71
CA LEU A 163 -15.44 -7.08 2.76
C LEU A 163 -13.92 -6.91 2.64
N MET A 164 -13.22 -6.93 3.79
CA MET A 164 -11.77 -6.80 3.81
C MET A 164 -11.09 -8.00 3.13
N GLY A 165 -11.61 -9.20 3.37
CA GLY A 165 -11.11 -10.42 2.72
C GLY A 165 -11.23 -10.35 1.20
N GLU A 166 -12.38 -9.95 0.65
CA GLU A 166 -12.54 -9.81 -0.80
C GLU A 166 -11.64 -8.73 -1.40
N ARG A 167 -11.51 -7.56 -0.76
CA ARG A 167 -10.62 -6.48 -1.21
C ARG A 167 -9.17 -6.94 -1.28
N LEU A 168 -8.71 -7.60 -0.22
CA LEU A 168 -7.35 -8.12 -0.14
C LEU A 168 -7.11 -9.20 -1.20
N TRP A 169 -8.07 -10.11 -1.37
CA TRP A 169 -7.95 -11.16 -2.37
C TRP A 169 -7.86 -10.60 -3.79
N ASP A 170 -8.66 -9.60 -4.13
CA ASP A 170 -8.63 -8.94 -5.43
C ASP A 170 -7.23 -8.35 -5.71
N LEU A 171 -6.61 -7.72 -4.71
CA LEU A 171 -5.26 -7.20 -4.81
C LEU A 171 -4.20 -8.32 -4.94
N MET A 172 -4.34 -9.42 -4.20
CA MET A 172 -3.45 -10.58 -4.34
C MET A 172 -3.56 -11.20 -5.74
N ARG A 173 -4.74 -11.22 -6.36
CA ARG A 173 -4.92 -11.65 -7.76
C ARG A 173 -4.29 -10.67 -8.77
N CYS A 174 -4.25 -9.39 -8.46
CA CYS A 174 -3.45 -8.44 -9.25
C CYS A 174 -1.95 -8.76 -9.16
N VAL A 175 -1.43 -9.17 -8.00
CA VAL A 175 -0.05 -9.66 -7.85
C VAL A 175 0.17 -10.93 -8.67
N ASP A 176 -0.77 -11.89 -8.65
CA ASP A 176 -0.70 -13.10 -9.47
C ASP A 176 -0.61 -12.74 -10.96
N TYR A 177 -1.44 -11.80 -11.42
CA TYR A 177 -1.44 -11.35 -12.81
C TYR A 177 -0.10 -10.69 -13.18
N LEU A 178 0.43 -9.78 -12.36
CA LEU A 178 1.74 -9.18 -12.60
C LEU A 178 2.83 -10.26 -12.72
N ARG A 179 2.82 -11.27 -11.83
CA ARG A 179 3.80 -12.36 -11.85
C ARG A 179 3.66 -13.30 -13.04
N SER A 180 2.49 -13.39 -13.64
CA SER A 180 2.25 -14.22 -14.83
C SER A 180 2.75 -13.57 -16.13
N ARG A 181 3.06 -12.28 -16.10
CA ARG A 181 3.50 -11.52 -17.28
C ARG A 181 4.99 -11.72 -17.55
N THR A 182 5.36 -11.85 -18.80
CA THR A 182 6.77 -12.01 -19.23
C THR A 182 7.55 -10.69 -19.22
N ASP A 183 6.84 -9.54 -19.23
CA ASP A 183 7.40 -8.20 -19.20
C ASP A 183 7.54 -7.64 -17.77
N VAL A 184 7.20 -8.44 -16.73
CA VAL A 184 7.32 -8.07 -15.31
C VAL A 184 8.33 -8.99 -14.60
N ASP A 185 9.20 -8.40 -13.79
CA ASP A 185 10.02 -9.14 -12.84
C ASP A 185 9.21 -9.44 -11.56
N GLY A 186 8.75 -10.67 -11.45
CA GLY A 186 7.91 -11.11 -10.33
C GLY A 186 8.57 -11.07 -8.94
N ALA A 187 9.88 -10.80 -8.84
CA ALA A 187 10.58 -10.57 -7.59
C ALA A 187 10.62 -9.08 -7.18
N ARG A 188 10.26 -8.17 -8.09
CA ARG A 188 10.31 -6.72 -7.89
C ARG A 188 8.93 -6.08 -7.99
N ILE A 189 7.99 -6.59 -7.18
CA ILE A 189 6.62 -6.06 -7.10
C ILE A 189 6.44 -5.36 -5.76
N GLY A 190 5.94 -4.12 -5.79
CA GLY A 190 5.59 -3.35 -4.62
C GLY A 190 4.11 -2.97 -4.59
N SER A 191 3.70 -2.28 -3.51
CA SER A 191 2.37 -1.67 -3.39
C SER A 191 2.47 -0.24 -2.90
N ALA A 192 1.54 0.60 -3.34
CA ALA A 192 1.42 2.00 -2.88
C ALA A 192 -0.03 2.45 -2.91
N GLY A 193 -0.46 3.24 -1.91
CA GLY A 193 -1.82 3.78 -1.91
C GLY A 193 -2.03 4.89 -0.89
N LEU A 194 -3.14 5.62 -1.02
CA LEU A 194 -3.53 6.74 -0.16
C LEU A 194 -4.84 6.42 0.57
N SER A 195 -4.93 6.80 1.88
CA SER A 195 -6.16 6.66 2.66
C SER A 195 -6.58 5.17 2.79
N LEU A 196 -7.81 4.79 2.41
CA LEU A 196 -8.19 3.38 2.22
C LEU A 196 -7.15 2.63 1.37
N GLY A 197 -6.56 3.30 0.34
CA GLY A 197 -5.48 2.69 -0.44
C GLY A 197 -4.20 2.47 0.37
N GLY A 198 -3.90 3.36 1.32
CA GLY A 198 -2.81 3.20 2.30
C GLY A 198 -3.07 2.04 3.25
N GLU A 199 -4.31 1.90 3.73
CA GLU A 199 -4.79 0.73 4.49
C GLU A 199 -4.58 -0.57 3.70
N MET A 200 -5.09 -0.60 2.47
CA MET A 200 -5.00 -1.80 1.65
C MET A 200 -3.56 -2.12 1.21
N ALA A 201 -2.69 -1.10 1.08
CA ALA A 201 -1.26 -1.32 0.86
C ALA A 201 -0.60 -1.97 2.09
N MET A 202 -0.94 -1.53 3.32
CA MET A 202 -0.53 -2.19 4.57
C MET A 202 -0.99 -3.65 4.59
N TRP A 203 -2.28 -3.90 4.36
CA TRP A 203 -2.83 -5.26 4.35
C TRP A 203 -2.17 -6.15 3.30
N LEU A 204 -2.02 -5.67 2.06
CA LEU A 204 -1.36 -6.43 1.01
C LEU A 204 0.12 -6.69 1.36
N GLY A 205 0.83 -5.68 1.87
CA GLY A 205 2.21 -5.83 2.32
C GLY A 205 2.36 -6.86 3.45
N ALA A 206 1.47 -6.86 4.44
CA ALA A 206 1.50 -7.79 5.58
C ALA A 206 1.12 -9.22 5.19
N MET A 207 0.10 -9.37 4.34
CA MET A 207 -0.53 -10.66 4.06
C MET A 207 0.06 -11.37 2.84
N ASP A 208 0.70 -10.63 1.90
CA ASP A 208 1.35 -11.23 0.74
C ASP A 208 2.89 -11.07 0.82
N PRO A 209 3.62 -12.11 1.20
CA PRO A 209 5.08 -12.06 1.33
C PRO A 209 5.82 -11.89 -0.01
N ARG A 210 5.13 -11.95 -1.15
CA ARG A 210 5.70 -11.74 -2.48
C ARG A 210 5.96 -10.27 -2.80
N LEU A 211 5.39 -9.34 -2.01
CA LEU A 211 5.65 -7.90 -2.15
C LEU A 211 7.06 -7.58 -1.64
N ALA A 212 7.86 -6.91 -2.46
CA ALA A 212 9.22 -6.51 -2.13
C ALA A 212 9.32 -5.15 -1.41
N ALA A 213 8.33 -4.27 -1.58
CA ALA A 213 8.29 -2.96 -0.91
C ALA A 213 6.84 -2.47 -0.77
N THR A 214 6.56 -1.66 0.26
CA THR A 214 5.21 -1.13 0.55
C THR A 214 5.27 0.36 0.87
N VAL A 215 4.37 1.16 0.26
CA VAL A 215 4.14 2.56 0.60
C VAL A 215 2.70 2.74 1.06
N SER A 216 2.51 3.17 2.31
CA SER A 216 1.21 3.49 2.91
C SER A 216 1.12 4.98 3.20
N ALA A 217 0.33 5.72 2.41
CA ALA A 217 0.14 7.15 2.58
C ALA A 217 -1.20 7.45 3.25
N GLY A 218 -1.19 8.40 4.21
CA GLY A 218 -2.39 8.88 4.90
C GLY A 218 -3.15 7.77 5.65
N PHE A 219 -2.44 6.81 6.28
CA PHE A 219 -3.12 5.75 7.04
C PHE A 219 -2.39 5.25 8.29
N LEU A 220 -1.16 5.65 8.56
CA LEU A 220 -0.47 5.18 9.78
C LEU A 220 -1.14 5.77 11.03
N THR A 221 -1.97 4.95 11.70
CA THR A 221 -2.84 5.30 12.82
C THR A 221 -3.17 4.09 13.69
N TYR A 222 -4.18 4.20 14.55
CA TYR A 222 -4.72 3.16 15.42
C TYR A 222 -6.20 2.90 15.14
N MET A 223 -6.69 1.71 15.46
CA MET A 223 -8.11 1.35 15.31
C MET A 223 -9.02 2.21 16.16
N ASP A 224 -8.60 2.63 17.37
CA ASP A 224 -9.35 3.56 18.21
C ASP A 224 -9.60 4.90 17.54
N GLN A 225 -8.64 5.38 16.75
CA GLN A 225 -8.81 6.60 15.97
C GLN A 225 -9.82 6.39 14.84
N MET A 226 -9.78 5.25 14.18
CA MET A 226 -10.69 4.92 13.08
C MET A 226 -12.15 4.75 13.53
N GLU A 227 -12.39 4.40 14.79
CA GLU A 227 -13.74 4.37 15.36
C GLU A 227 -14.34 5.76 15.63
N GLN A 228 -13.52 6.82 15.50
CA GLN A 228 -13.94 8.20 15.70
C GLN A 228 -14.14 8.91 14.36
N ASN A 229 -15.35 8.86 13.80
CA ASN A 229 -15.72 9.60 12.58
C ASN A 229 -15.13 9.10 11.26
N HIS A 230 -14.73 7.82 11.17
CA HIS A 230 -14.32 7.20 9.93
C HIS A 230 -15.30 6.13 9.47
N CYS A 231 -15.22 5.76 8.19
CA CYS A 231 -15.93 4.61 7.67
C CYS A 231 -15.47 3.33 8.39
N MET A 232 -16.42 2.52 8.83
CA MET A 232 -16.14 1.25 9.53
C MET A 232 -15.87 0.07 8.60
N CYS A 233 -15.65 0.31 7.31
CA CYS A 233 -15.46 -0.75 6.31
C CYS A 233 -14.15 -1.57 6.48
N TRP A 234 -13.25 -1.12 7.34
CA TRP A 234 -12.04 -1.82 7.75
C TRP A 234 -12.30 -2.91 8.80
N LYS A 235 -13.42 -2.80 9.55
CA LYS A 235 -13.69 -3.62 10.72
C LYS A 235 -14.36 -4.93 10.33
N PHE A 236 -13.90 -6.01 10.93
CA PHE A 236 -14.54 -7.33 10.89
C PHE A 236 -14.38 -8.01 12.24
N ASP A 237 -15.19 -9.05 12.49
CA ASP A 237 -15.27 -9.72 13.79
C ASP A 237 -13.92 -10.32 14.20
N GLY A 238 -13.55 -10.16 15.46
CA GLY A 238 -12.32 -10.67 16.05
C GLY A 238 -11.03 -9.89 15.73
N LEU A 239 -11.06 -8.93 14.80
CA LEU A 239 -9.87 -8.19 14.41
C LEU A 239 -9.23 -7.46 15.60
N ARG A 240 -10.03 -6.67 16.32
CA ARG A 240 -9.53 -5.86 17.45
C ARG A 240 -9.11 -6.69 18.66
N ASP A 241 -9.67 -7.89 18.81
CA ASP A 241 -9.28 -8.81 19.87
C ASP A 241 -7.91 -9.43 19.61
N LEU A 242 -7.46 -9.42 18.35
CA LEU A 242 -6.21 -10.03 17.91
C LEU A 242 -5.07 -9.01 17.77
N VAL A 243 -5.30 -7.89 17.07
CA VAL A 243 -4.30 -6.90 16.65
C VAL A 243 -4.83 -5.47 16.62
N ASP A 244 -3.88 -4.52 16.47
CA ASP A 244 -4.14 -3.16 15.97
C ASP A 244 -3.31 -2.91 14.69
N PHE A 245 -3.52 -1.79 14.01
CA PHE A 245 -2.80 -1.48 12.76
C PHE A 245 -1.28 -1.51 12.90
N PRO A 246 -0.63 -1.00 13.98
CA PRO A 246 0.82 -1.14 14.15
C PRO A 246 1.31 -2.60 14.15
N ASP A 247 0.52 -3.54 14.68
CA ASP A 247 0.88 -4.96 14.67
C ASP A 247 0.86 -5.54 13.25
N ILE A 248 -0.12 -5.11 12.42
CA ILE A 248 -0.21 -5.50 11.00
C ILE A 248 0.96 -4.91 10.20
N TYR A 249 1.28 -3.63 10.41
CA TYR A 249 2.46 -3.01 9.78
C TYR A 249 3.76 -3.74 10.14
N ALA A 250 3.90 -4.18 11.40
CA ALA A 250 5.08 -4.93 11.85
C ALA A 250 5.28 -6.26 11.12
N MET A 251 4.21 -6.90 10.60
CA MET A 251 4.29 -8.12 9.80
C MET A 251 4.97 -7.91 8.44
N ILE A 252 5.12 -6.66 7.97
CA ILE A 252 5.82 -6.34 6.71
C ILE A 252 7.33 -6.57 6.85
N ALA A 253 7.88 -6.40 8.06
CA ALA A 253 9.30 -6.63 8.31
C ALA A 253 9.75 -8.04 7.86
N PRO A 254 10.95 -8.20 7.29
CA PRO A 254 12.05 -7.23 7.12
C PRO A 254 11.95 -6.36 5.84
N ARG A 255 10.87 -6.51 5.05
CA ARG A 255 10.70 -5.85 3.75
C ARG A 255 10.53 -4.34 3.93
N PRO A 256 11.05 -3.53 2.99
CA PRO A 256 10.95 -2.08 3.04
C PRO A 256 9.51 -1.55 3.16
N LEU A 257 9.31 -0.62 4.10
CA LEU A 257 8.06 0.06 4.37
C LEU A 257 8.29 1.57 4.46
N GLN A 258 7.56 2.35 3.66
CA GLN A 258 7.44 3.79 3.81
C GLN A 258 6.01 4.13 4.22
N CYS A 259 5.86 4.94 5.29
CA CYS A 259 4.60 5.59 5.65
C CYS A 259 4.68 7.08 5.32
N GLN A 260 3.57 7.70 4.89
CA GLN A 260 3.51 9.13 4.58
C GLN A 260 2.32 9.76 5.30
N ASN A 261 2.53 10.90 5.99
CA ASN A 261 1.46 11.65 6.66
C ASN A 261 1.70 13.16 6.47
N GLY A 262 0.66 13.90 6.13
CA GLY A 262 0.72 15.34 5.90
C GLY A 262 0.67 16.15 7.20
N LEU A 263 1.37 17.31 7.24
CA LEU A 263 1.28 18.25 8.35
C LEU A 263 -0.10 18.93 8.45
N GLN A 264 -0.83 18.99 7.35
CA GLN A 264 -2.15 19.60 7.26
C GLN A 264 -3.29 18.56 7.29
N GLU A 265 -3.03 17.36 7.78
CA GLU A 265 -4.09 16.38 8.05
C GLU A 265 -5.07 16.94 9.09
N PRO A 266 -6.39 16.68 8.94
CA PRO A 266 -7.36 17.08 9.95
C PRO A 266 -6.99 16.50 11.34
N PRO A 267 -7.17 17.28 12.43
CA PRO A 267 -6.75 16.88 13.78
C PRO A 267 -7.34 15.55 14.27
N THR A 268 -8.45 15.12 13.69
CA THR A 268 -9.17 13.87 14.05
C THR A 268 -8.83 12.70 13.15
N GLN A 269 -7.82 12.82 12.27
CA GLN A 269 -7.51 11.80 11.27
C GLN A 269 -6.05 11.30 11.41
N PHE A 270 -5.31 11.28 10.33
CA PHE A 270 -4.00 10.64 10.22
C PHE A 270 -2.85 11.60 10.53
N THR A 271 -2.91 12.26 11.69
CA THR A 271 -1.91 13.29 12.07
C THR A 271 -0.51 12.70 12.19
N PRO A 272 0.54 13.50 11.91
CA PRO A 272 1.94 13.07 12.12
C PRO A 272 2.25 12.65 13.56
N GLU A 273 1.54 13.17 14.56
CA GLU A 273 1.69 12.77 15.95
C GLU A 273 1.26 11.32 16.17
N LEU A 274 0.06 10.96 15.69
CA LEU A 274 -0.43 9.58 15.73
C LEU A 274 0.50 8.64 14.96
N ALA A 275 0.94 9.06 13.77
CA ALA A 275 1.85 8.29 12.95
C ALA A 275 3.19 8.02 13.64
N ARG A 276 3.79 9.03 14.29
CA ARG A 276 5.03 8.85 15.07
C ARG A 276 4.83 7.89 16.25
N LYS A 277 3.70 7.99 16.95
CA LYS A 277 3.37 7.08 18.05
C LYS A 277 3.23 5.64 17.54
N ALA A 278 2.49 5.41 16.46
CA ALA A 278 2.33 4.09 15.85
C ALA A 278 3.68 3.53 15.35
N LEU A 279 4.53 4.37 14.75
CA LEU A 279 5.86 3.98 14.28
C LEU A 279 6.73 3.41 15.42
N LEU A 280 6.64 3.97 16.63
CA LEU A 280 7.39 3.47 17.80
C LEU A 280 7.03 2.02 18.15
N GLU A 281 5.82 1.56 17.82
CA GLU A 281 5.40 0.17 18.03
C GLU A 281 5.85 -0.78 16.91
N ILE A 282 6.10 -0.26 15.70
CA ILE A 282 6.52 -1.04 14.53
C ILE A 282 8.04 -1.25 14.51
N VAL A 283 8.81 -0.20 14.81
CA VAL A 283 10.29 -0.19 14.75
C VAL A 283 10.96 -1.36 15.49
N PRO A 284 10.47 -1.82 16.65
CA PRO A 284 11.05 -3.00 17.33
C PRO A 284 11.11 -4.25 16.47
N ALA A 285 10.12 -4.52 15.61
CA ALA A 285 10.13 -5.66 14.70
C ALA A 285 11.28 -5.58 13.69
N TYR A 286 11.49 -4.39 13.10
CA TYR A 286 12.59 -4.16 12.16
C TYR A 286 13.97 -4.23 12.84
N ARG A 287 14.09 -3.71 14.07
CA ARG A 287 15.32 -3.81 14.86
C ARG A 287 15.66 -5.25 15.22
N ALA A 288 14.67 -6.04 15.64
CA ALA A 288 14.87 -7.45 16.01
C ALA A 288 15.39 -8.29 14.81
N LEU A 289 15.04 -7.89 13.59
CA LEU A 289 15.50 -8.53 12.35
C LEU A 289 16.79 -7.91 11.78
N GLY A 290 17.40 -6.94 12.46
CA GLY A 290 18.66 -6.31 12.04
C GLY A 290 18.54 -5.32 10.87
N VAL A 291 17.33 -4.88 10.52
CA VAL A 291 17.06 -4.01 9.37
C VAL A 291 16.30 -2.73 9.74
N PRO A 292 16.74 -1.95 10.76
CA PRO A 292 16.02 -0.76 11.22
C PRO A 292 15.90 0.33 10.15
N GLY A 293 16.73 0.30 9.11
CA GLY A 293 16.70 1.24 7.99
C GLY A 293 15.66 0.90 6.90
N ASN A 294 14.96 -0.24 7.03
CA ASN A 294 13.92 -0.64 6.08
C ASN A 294 12.54 -0.07 6.39
N ILE A 295 12.41 0.76 7.42
CA ILE A 295 11.16 1.47 7.73
C ILE A 295 11.43 2.97 7.83
N GLU A 296 10.58 3.78 7.19
CA GLU A 296 10.66 5.23 7.27
C GLU A 296 9.28 5.88 7.33
N LEU A 297 9.18 7.02 8.02
CA LEU A 297 8.01 7.88 8.03
C LEU A 297 8.36 9.22 7.37
N ILE A 298 7.66 9.53 6.30
CA ILE A 298 7.71 10.81 5.61
C ILE A 298 6.60 11.71 6.17
N VAL A 299 6.99 12.82 6.80
CA VAL A 299 6.07 13.89 7.14
C VAL A 299 6.26 15.00 6.13
N HIS A 300 5.20 15.35 5.40
CA HIS A 300 5.26 16.34 4.32
C HIS A 300 4.36 17.54 4.59
N GLU A 301 4.61 18.67 3.91
CA GLU A 301 3.94 19.95 4.13
C GLU A 301 2.46 19.97 3.71
N GLY A 302 2.00 19.00 2.90
CA GLY A 302 0.63 18.89 2.43
C GLY A 302 -0.35 18.35 3.46
N GLY A 303 -1.58 18.13 3.01
CA GLY A 303 -2.65 17.48 3.77
C GLY A 303 -2.77 16.00 3.43
N HIS A 304 -4.00 15.54 3.22
CA HIS A 304 -4.32 14.15 2.90
C HIS A 304 -4.02 13.85 1.42
N GLU A 305 -2.75 13.69 1.09
CA GLU A 305 -2.27 13.49 -0.28
C GLU A 305 -0.99 12.64 -0.37
N ILE A 306 -0.66 12.17 -1.55
CA ILE A 306 0.60 11.47 -1.85
C ILE A 306 1.77 12.45 -1.83
N ALA A 307 2.82 12.15 -1.09
CA ALA A 307 4.13 12.77 -1.24
C ALA A 307 4.88 12.06 -2.40
N LEU A 308 4.68 12.55 -3.63
CA LEU A 308 5.07 11.85 -4.86
C LEU A 308 6.57 11.56 -4.94
N GLU A 309 7.42 12.57 -4.73
CA GLU A 309 8.87 12.42 -4.88
C GLU A 309 9.48 11.42 -3.86
N PRO A 310 9.12 11.43 -2.56
CA PRO A 310 9.53 10.40 -1.62
C PRO A 310 9.04 8.99 -2.03
N LEU A 311 7.78 8.85 -2.47
CA LEU A 311 7.22 7.58 -2.94
C LEU A 311 8.04 7.01 -4.09
N VAL A 312 8.29 7.82 -5.12
CA VAL A 312 9.04 7.40 -6.31
C VAL A 312 10.45 6.97 -5.93
N ARG A 313 11.20 7.80 -5.20
CA ARG A 313 12.57 7.47 -4.76
C ARG A 313 12.63 6.18 -3.95
N PHE A 314 11.66 5.97 -3.07
CA PHE A 314 11.59 4.76 -2.26
C PHE A 314 11.38 3.51 -3.13
N LEU A 315 10.42 3.55 -4.05
CA LEU A 315 10.16 2.42 -4.94
C LEU A 315 11.30 2.17 -5.93
N GLU A 316 11.92 3.22 -6.48
CA GLU A 316 13.13 3.09 -7.31
C GLU A 316 14.28 2.44 -6.54
N LYS A 317 14.53 2.88 -5.30
CA LYS A 317 15.59 2.32 -4.45
C LYS A 317 15.42 0.83 -4.18
N HIS A 318 14.19 0.38 -3.96
CA HIS A 318 13.93 -0.98 -3.48
C HIS A 318 13.44 -1.94 -4.56
N LEU A 319 12.99 -1.44 -5.73
CA LEU A 319 12.45 -2.26 -6.82
C LEU A 319 13.25 -2.15 -8.11
N SER A 320 14.11 -1.12 -8.33
CA SER A 320 14.97 -1.10 -9.50
C SER A 320 16.07 -2.17 -9.40
N ALA A 321 16.49 -2.71 -10.53
CA ALA A 321 17.65 -3.61 -10.56
C ALA A 321 18.90 -2.86 -10.05
N GLU A 322 19.73 -3.52 -9.26
CA GLU A 322 21.06 -2.99 -8.95
C GLU A 322 21.80 -2.72 -10.27
N LYS A 323 22.31 -1.49 -10.41
CA LYS A 323 23.09 -1.07 -11.58
C LYS A 323 24.50 -1.61 -11.53
#